data_8f58237fb24c9f2146d0bc3592e49100
#
_entry.id   8f58237fb24c9f2146d0bc3592e49100
#
_cell.length_a   1.000
_cell.length_b   1.000
_cell.length_c   1.000
_cell.angle_alpha   90.00
_cell.angle_beta   90.00
_cell.angle_gamma   90.00
#
_symmetry.space_group_name_H-M   'P 1'
#
loop_
_entity.id
_entity.type
_entity.pdbx_description
1 polymer ?
#
loop_
_entity_poly.entity_id
_entity_poly.type
_entity_poly.pdbx_seq_one_letter_code
_entity_poly.pdbx_strand_id
1 'polypeptide(L)'
;MFQTDKNIQFLLDPRSSGEVPDWAVFESMVKHHRFYHVLNEVLERYPDDIPPVIKQRLETGYHSQLRKQLLLANELQYLAGKFSAANLDFISPKGTALALQLYGDIGKRLTRDIDLLIHDKDIDRFLDLLKGEGYQIIRSEESKPERYFRQVKKNYTLVNREKNIVTELHWSLFSNKRFYPHEERLKENPDAIRTGGRMIPTMNRENHFIYLILHGSLHEYFRLFWLRDIHEAVTRWDLDWDKIQSRALKEDTLHILHSSLLISSELFKTPKPIPGIGKDERSRKLAAHIIRVINRSSLPGWQNRLSRIGYFMGLKDDLPYKAECITGVVKRYFMR
;
A
#
# COMPACT_ATOMS: atom_id res chain seq x y z
N MET A 1 -15.46 20.73 -0.53
CA MET A 1 -15.53 19.69 0.51
C MET A 1 -16.09 18.44 -0.12
N PHE A 2 -15.44 17.31 0.01
CA PHE A 2 -15.93 16.03 -0.53
C PHE A 2 -16.92 15.40 0.46
N GLN A 3 -18.00 14.82 -0.05
CA GLN A 3 -18.94 14.12 0.82
C GLN A 3 -18.42 12.70 1.12
N THR A 4 -18.12 12.45 2.38
CA THR A 4 -17.67 11.14 2.87
C THR A 4 -18.85 10.42 3.54
N ASP A 5 -18.97 9.12 3.31
CA ASP A 5 -19.96 8.26 3.95
C ASP A 5 -19.86 8.33 5.49
N LYS A 6 -21.00 8.31 6.19
CA LYS A 6 -21.03 8.43 7.65
C LYS A 6 -20.28 7.32 8.37
N ASN A 7 -20.30 6.11 7.83
CA ASN A 7 -19.55 4.98 8.41
C ASN A 7 -18.03 5.15 8.23
N ILE A 8 -17.59 5.77 7.11
CA ILE A 8 -16.19 6.15 6.92
C ILE A 8 -15.79 7.22 7.94
N GLN A 9 -16.65 8.22 8.17
CA GLN A 9 -16.39 9.26 9.18
C GLN A 9 -16.26 8.66 10.57
N PHE A 10 -17.15 7.75 10.95
CA PHE A 10 -17.06 7.02 12.21
C PHE A 10 -15.78 6.20 12.32
N LEU A 11 -15.38 5.49 11.24
CA LEU A 11 -14.15 4.69 11.23
C LEU A 11 -12.91 5.56 11.40
N LEU A 12 -12.91 6.80 10.85
CA LEU A 12 -11.78 7.72 10.93
C LEU A 12 -11.70 8.44 12.29
N ASP A 13 -12.83 8.75 12.89
CA ASP A 13 -12.92 9.44 14.18
C ASP A 13 -14.17 8.97 14.95
N PRO A 14 -14.05 7.88 15.70
CA PRO A 14 -15.16 7.36 16.51
C PRO A 14 -15.65 8.33 17.58
N ARG A 15 -14.82 9.36 17.93
CA ARG A 15 -15.17 10.33 18.97
C ARG A 15 -16.08 11.44 18.48
N SER A 16 -15.97 11.81 17.21
CA SER A 16 -16.70 12.97 16.66
C SER A 16 -18.10 12.61 16.16
N SER A 17 -18.41 11.34 15.93
CA SER A 17 -19.74 10.95 15.44
C SER A 17 -20.73 10.79 16.60
N GLY A 18 -21.81 11.54 16.54
CA GLY A 18 -22.92 11.43 17.51
C GLY A 18 -23.84 10.21 17.28
N GLU A 19 -23.66 9.48 16.18
CA GLU A 19 -24.47 8.32 15.79
C GLU A 19 -23.65 7.03 15.89
N VAL A 20 -24.25 6.02 16.50
CA VAL A 20 -23.72 4.65 16.53
C VAL A 20 -23.88 4.03 15.13
N PRO A 21 -22.84 3.42 14.56
CA PRO A 21 -22.91 2.81 13.23
C PRO A 21 -23.72 1.51 13.25
N ASP A 22 -24.10 1.03 12.07
CA ASP A 22 -24.42 -0.39 11.92
C ASP A 22 -23.15 -1.21 12.21
N TRP A 23 -23.17 -1.98 13.29
CA TRP A 23 -22.00 -2.73 13.76
C TRP A 23 -21.53 -3.81 12.79
N ALA A 24 -22.42 -4.39 11.98
CA ALA A 24 -22.04 -5.36 10.94
C ALA A 24 -21.31 -4.65 9.79
N VAL A 25 -21.77 -3.46 9.40
CA VAL A 25 -21.08 -2.60 8.42
C VAL A 25 -19.74 -2.17 8.97
N PHE A 26 -19.66 -1.72 10.22
CA PHE A 26 -18.41 -1.35 10.88
C PHE A 26 -17.39 -2.50 10.88
N GLU A 27 -17.80 -3.71 11.28
CA GLU A 27 -16.95 -4.91 11.24
C GLU A 27 -16.38 -5.15 9.84
N SER A 28 -17.24 -5.07 8.81
CA SER A 28 -16.82 -5.23 7.41
C SER A 28 -15.81 -4.18 7.00
N MET A 29 -16.01 -2.93 7.39
CA MET A 29 -15.12 -1.81 7.08
C MET A 29 -13.78 -1.91 7.80
N VAL A 30 -13.75 -2.26 9.08
CA VAL A 30 -12.52 -2.52 9.84
C VAL A 30 -11.67 -3.56 9.12
N LYS A 31 -12.29 -4.67 8.68
CA LYS A 31 -11.62 -5.74 7.93
C LYS A 31 -11.15 -5.30 6.55
N HIS A 32 -12.02 -4.62 5.79
CA HIS A 32 -11.72 -4.15 4.43
C HIS A 32 -10.60 -3.13 4.43
N HIS A 33 -10.71 -2.09 5.27
CA HIS A 33 -9.75 -1.00 5.36
C HIS A 33 -8.54 -1.31 6.23
N ARG A 34 -8.50 -2.47 6.93
CA ARG A 34 -7.45 -2.89 7.88
C ARG A 34 -7.26 -1.90 9.03
N PHE A 35 -8.35 -1.38 9.55
CA PHE A 35 -8.39 -0.31 10.56
C PHE A 35 -8.56 -0.85 11.99
N TYR A 36 -8.02 -2.02 12.30
CA TYR A 36 -8.12 -2.63 13.63
C TYR A 36 -7.55 -1.78 14.77
N HIS A 37 -6.68 -0.83 14.48
CA HIS A 37 -6.08 0.05 15.48
C HIS A 37 -7.09 0.97 16.18
N VAL A 38 -8.27 1.21 15.58
CA VAL A 38 -9.35 1.99 16.21
C VAL A 38 -10.18 1.16 17.18
N LEU A 39 -9.97 -0.17 17.22
CA LEU A 39 -10.84 -1.07 17.96
C LEU A 39 -10.85 -0.80 19.47
N ASN A 40 -9.67 -0.58 20.07
CA ASN A 40 -9.59 -0.30 21.52
C ASN A 40 -10.41 0.95 21.87
N GLU A 41 -10.28 2.02 21.09
CA GLU A 41 -11.02 3.26 21.30
C GLU A 41 -12.55 3.06 21.17
N VAL A 42 -12.96 2.27 20.16
CA VAL A 42 -14.38 1.95 19.95
C VAL A 42 -14.94 1.09 21.09
N LEU A 43 -14.17 0.09 21.55
CA LEU A 43 -14.56 -0.78 22.66
C LEU A 43 -14.67 -0.03 23.99
N GLU A 44 -13.81 0.95 24.24
CA GLU A 44 -13.85 1.80 25.43
C GLU A 44 -15.06 2.76 25.40
N ARG A 45 -15.40 3.30 24.23
CA ARG A 45 -16.44 4.31 24.12
C ARG A 45 -17.86 3.71 24.04
N TYR A 46 -17.99 2.53 23.45
CA TYR A 46 -19.27 1.87 23.18
C TYR A 46 -19.31 0.45 23.78
N PRO A 47 -19.03 0.29 25.11
CA PRO A 47 -18.86 -1.03 25.71
C PRO A 47 -20.13 -1.89 25.64
N ASP A 48 -21.31 -1.25 25.74
CA ASP A 48 -22.62 -1.89 25.82
C ASP A 48 -23.40 -1.86 24.50
N ASP A 49 -23.02 -1.00 23.54
CA ASP A 49 -23.71 -0.84 22.27
C ASP A 49 -23.30 -1.91 21.24
N ILE A 50 -22.09 -2.48 21.37
CA ILE A 50 -21.55 -3.43 20.39
C ILE A 50 -22.12 -4.82 20.68
N PRO A 51 -22.84 -5.45 19.73
CA PRO A 51 -23.33 -6.81 19.92
C PRO A 51 -22.19 -7.77 20.30
N PRO A 52 -22.36 -8.62 21.34
CA PRO A 52 -21.29 -9.47 21.86
C PRO A 52 -20.60 -10.34 20.79
N VAL A 53 -21.38 -10.86 19.83
CA VAL A 53 -20.85 -11.67 18.71
C VAL A 53 -19.94 -10.85 17.79
N ILE A 54 -20.26 -9.60 17.52
CA ILE A 54 -19.43 -8.69 16.69
C ILE A 54 -18.17 -8.31 17.45
N LYS A 55 -18.29 -7.97 18.73
CA LYS A 55 -17.15 -7.68 19.60
C LYS A 55 -16.16 -8.83 19.60
N GLN A 56 -16.64 -10.04 19.88
CA GLN A 56 -15.79 -11.25 19.86
C GLN A 56 -15.09 -11.48 18.52
N ARG A 57 -15.79 -11.29 17.39
CA ARG A 57 -15.21 -11.45 16.05
C ARG A 57 -14.14 -10.40 15.75
N LEU A 58 -14.34 -9.16 16.15
CA LEU A 58 -13.38 -8.07 15.98
C LEU A 58 -12.13 -8.32 16.82
N GLU A 59 -12.27 -8.66 18.11
CA GLU A 59 -11.15 -8.97 19.00
C GLU A 59 -10.35 -10.18 18.51
N THR A 60 -11.03 -11.27 18.17
CA THR A 60 -10.41 -12.48 17.60
C THR A 60 -9.66 -12.17 16.31
N GLY A 61 -10.28 -11.37 15.42
CA GLY A 61 -9.67 -10.91 14.19
C GLY A 61 -8.43 -10.07 14.45
N TYR A 62 -8.48 -9.13 15.37
CA TYR A 62 -7.33 -8.28 15.75
C TYR A 62 -6.16 -9.11 16.29
N HIS A 63 -6.40 -9.97 17.25
CA HIS A 63 -5.36 -10.85 17.81
C HIS A 63 -4.76 -11.80 16.77
N SER A 64 -5.58 -12.33 15.86
CA SER A 64 -5.10 -13.13 14.74
C SER A 64 -4.16 -12.33 13.82
N GLN A 65 -4.52 -11.06 13.51
CA GLN A 65 -3.68 -10.19 12.72
C GLN A 65 -2.37 -9.84 13.43
N LEU A 66 -2.39 -9.54 14.73
CA LEU A 66 -1.16 -9.27 15.50
C LEU A 66 -0.21 -10.47 15.49
N ARG A 67 -0.73 -11.69 15.74
CA ARG A 67 0.09 -12.91 15.61
C ARG A 67 0.71 -13.03 14.22
N LYS A 68 -0.05 -12.74 13.16
CA LYS A 68 0.48 -12.75 11.79
C LYS A 68 1.60 -11.72 11.61
N GLN A 69 1.47 -10.50 12.17
CA GLN A 69 2.56 -9.51 12.09
C GLN A 69 3.85 -10.00 12.76
N LEU A 70 3.75 -10.63 13.93
CA LEU A 70 4.91 -11.20 14.61
C LEU A 70 5.57 -12.31 13.79
N LEU A 71 4.78 -13.21 13.18
CA LEU A 71 5.32 -14.25 12.29
C LEU A 71 6.04 -13.66 11.07
N LEU A 72 5.45 -12.66 10.43
CA LEU A 72 6.06 -12.00 9.27
C LEU A 72 7.34 -11.24 9.66
N ALA A 73 7.35 -10.58 10.83
CA ALA A 73 8.53 -9.87 11.33
C ALA A 73 9.69 -10.83 11.62
N ASN A 74 9.41 -11.95 12.29
CA ASN A 74 10.41 -12.97 12.59
C ASN A 74 10.97 -13.61 11.32
N GLU A 75 10.09 -13.93 10.35
CA GLU A 75 10.54 -14.51 9.08
C GLU A 75 11.36 -13.52 8.25
N LEU A 76 10.98 -12.23 8.20
CA LEU A 76 11.78 -11.21 7.52
C LEU A 76 13.19 -11.11 8.12
N GLN A 77 13.32 -11.15 9.46
CA GLN A 77 14.61 -11.16 10.13
C GLN A 77 15.43 -12.41 9.78
N TYR A 78 14.79 -13.58 9.79
CA TYR A 78 15.42 -14.84 9.44
C TYR A 78 15.96 -14.81 8.00
N LEU A 79 15.10 -14.44 7.03
CA LEU A 79 15.47 -14.33 5.62
C LEU A 79 16.57 -13.27 5.40
N ALA A 80 16.49 -12.11 6.07
CA ALA A 80 17.53 -11.10 5.99
C ALA A 80 18.90 -11.63 6.41
N GLY A 81 18.94 -12.50 7.43
CA GLY A 81 20.19 -13.18 7.83
C GLY A 81 20.71 -14.12 6.76
N LYS A 82 19.84 -14.87 6.10
CA LYS A 82 20.21 -15.77 5.00
C LYS A 82 20.71 -14.99 3.77
N PHE A 83 20.03 -13.90 3.41
CA PHE A 83 20.44 -13.05 2.29
C PHE A 83 21.80 -12.40 2.56
N SER A 84 22.01 -11.87 3.77
CA SER A 84 23.32 -11.31 4.15
C SER A 84 24.46 -12.33 4.05
N ALA A 85 24.24 -13.56 4.55
CA ALA A 85 25.24 -14.64 4.46
C ALA A 85 25.53 -15.05 3.01
N ALA A 86 24.58 -14.85 2.09
CA ALA A 86 24.73 -15.15 0.67
C ALA A 86 25.21 -13.94 -0.17
N ASN A 87 25.51 -12.80 0.44
CA ASN A 87 25.81 -11.52 -0.24
C ASN A 87 24.72 -11.18 -1.27
N LEU A 88 23.46 -11.17 -0.83
CA LEU A 88 22.28 -10.80 -1.60
C LEU A 88 21.65 -9.53 -1.02
N ASP A 89 21.67 -8.45 -1.80
CA ASP A 89 21.11 -7.17 -1.40
C ASP A 89 19.62 -7.09 -1.74
N PHE A 90 18.83 -6.59 -0.81
CA PHE A 90 17.40 -6.34 -0.97
C PHE A 90 16.96 -5.07 -0.24
N ILE A 91 15.78 -4.57 -0.59
CA ILE A 91 15.07 -3.53 0.14
C ILE A 91 13.68 -4.07 0.50
N SER A 92 13.22 -3.85 1.74
CA SER A 92 11.84 -4.13 2.15
C SER A 92 10.99 -2.85 2.03
N PRO A 93 10.24 -2.66 0.92
CA PRO A 93 9.58 -1.38 0.63
C PRO A 93 8.25 -1.20 1.36
N LYS A 94 7.72 -2.25 1.95
CA LYS A 94 6.40 -2.27 2.62
C LYS A 94 6.44 -3.17 3.87
N GLY A 95 5.27 -3.62 4.30
CA GLY A 95 5.14 -4.63 5.33
C GLY A 95 5.70 -4.18 6.68
N THR A 96 6.43 -5.08 7.31
CA THR A 96 7.05 -4.89 8.62
C THR A 96 8.04 -3.72 8.66
N ALA A 97 8.85 -3.56 7.61
CA ALA A 97 9.84 -2.49 7.54
C ALA A 97 9.17 -1.11 7.58
N LEU A 98 8.16 -0.89 6.76
CA LEU A 98 7.40 0.35 6.76
C LEU A 98 6.63 0.55 8.09
N ALA A 99 6.04 -0.51 8.66
CA ALA A 99 5.36 -0.40 9.93
C ALA A 99 6.29 0.12 11.04
N LEU A 100 7.50 -0.38 11.12
CA LEU A 100 8.50 0.07 12.10
C LEU A 100 9.03 1.48 11.78
N GLN A 101 9.35 1.76 10.51
CA GLN A 101 9.88 3.07 10.11
C GLN A 101 8.86 4.20 10.34
N LEU A 102 7.59 3.94 10.07
CA LEU A 102 6.52 4.95 10.10
C LEU A 102 5.82 5.04 11.45
N TYR A 103 5.54 3.89 12.09
CA TYR A 103 4.74 3.82 13.30
C TYR A 103 5.54 3.43 14.55
N GLY A 104 6.76 2.90 14.38
CA GLY A 104 7.54 2.31 15.47
C GLY A 104 6.94 1.01 16.05
N ASP A 105 5.89 0.48 15.42
CA ASP A 105 5.09 -0.63 15.93
C ASP A 105 4.50 -1.45 14.78
N ILE A 106 4.78 -2.76 14.74
CA ILE A 106 4.29 -3.67 13.70
C ILE A 106 2.77 -3.88 13.75
N GLY A 107 2.16 -3.73 14.91
CA GLY A 107 0.71 -3.90 15.09
C GLY A 107 -0.12 -2.75 14.53
N LYS A 108 0.48 -1.60 14.31
CA LYS A 108 -0.22 -0.40 13.80
C LYS A 108 -0.44 -0.41 12.29
N ARG A 109 0.28 -1.27 11.55
CA ARG A 109 0.14 -1.40 10.09
C ARG A 109 0.15 -2.86 9.68
N LEU A 110 -1.06 -3.39 9.47
CA LEU A 110 -1.24 -4.81 9.16
C LEU A 110 -0.88 -5.13 7.70
N THR A 111 0.00 -6.12 7.52
CA THR A 111 0.36 -6.67 6.21
C THR A 111 0.00 -8.16 6.11
N ARG A 112 0.04 -8.73 4.91
CA ARG A 112 -0.27 -10.14 4.65
C ARG A 112 0.93 -10.96 4.18
N ASP A 113 1.96 -10.27 3.73
CA ASP A 113 3.09 -10.79 2.97
C ASP A 113 4.38 -10.09 3.35
N ILE A 114 5.50 -10.65 2.92
CA ILE A 114 6.82 -10.04 2.97
C ILE A 114 7.16 -9.57 1.56
N ASP A 115 7.35 -8.27 1.39
CA ASP A 115 7.78 -7.69 0.12
C ASP A 115 9.29 -7.50 0.13
N LEU A 116 9.97 -8.06 -0.88
CA LEU A 116 11.41 -7.94 -1.09
C LEU A 116 11.66 -7.33 -2.47
N LEU A 117 12.30 -6.18 -2.53
CA LEU A 117 12.72 -5.56 -3.76
C LEU A 117 14.20 -5.85 -3.98
N ILE A 118 14.54 -6.45 -5.11
CA ILE A 118 15.87 -6.93 -5.46
C ILE A 118 16.33 -6.38 -6.81
N HIS A 119 17.59 -6.60 -7.16
CA HIS A 119 18.05 -6.41 -8.53
C HIS A 119 17.63 -7.60 -9.42
N ASP A 120 17.27 -7.31 -10.66
CA ASP A 120 16.84 -8.32 -11.64
C ASP A 120 17.93 -9.39 -11.93
N LYS A 121 19.20 -9.02 -11.90
CA LYS A 121 20.34 -9.93 -12.06
C LYS A 121 20.43 -11.00 -10.96
N ASP A 122 19.86 -10.74 -9.79
CA ASP A 122 19.96 -11.62 -8.62
C ASP A 122 18.72 -12.52 -8.44
N ILE A 123 17.72 -12.43 -9.32
CA ILE A 123 16.45 -13.17 -9.22
C ILE A 123 16.69 -14.67 -8.97
N ASP A 124 17.54 -15.31 -9.78
CA ASP A 124 17.76 -16.76 -9.67
C ASP A 124 18.40 -17.14 -8.35
N ARG A 125 19.38 -16.38 -7.89
CA ARG A 125 20.04 -16.60 -6.59
C ARG A 125 19.06 -16.48 -5.41
N PHE A 126 18.16 -15.48 -5.45
CA PHE A 126 17.09 -15.34 -4.45
C PHE A 126 16.11 -16.50 -4.52
N LEU A 127 15.69 -16.91 -5.72
CA LEU A 127 14.78 -18.04 -5.89
C LEU A 127 15.37 -19.36 -5.37
N ASP A 128 16.64 -19.64 -5.63
CA ASP A 128 17.29 -20.86 -5.18
C ASP A 128 17.42 -20.88 -3.66
N LEU A 129 17.79 -19.75 -3.04
CA LEU A 129 17.84 -19.63 -1.59
C LEU A 129 16.44 -19.83 -0.98
N LEU A 130 15.44 -19.13 -1.48
CA LEU A 130 14.06 -19.24 -0.96
C LEU A 130 13.49 -20.65 -1.13
N LYS A 131 13.77 -21.34 -2.24
CA LYS A 131 13.39 -22.75 -2.41
C LYS A 131 14.07 -23.65 -1.39
N GLY A 132 15.37 -23.42 -1.11
CA GLY A 132 16.10 -24.11 -0.04
C GLY A 132 15.51 -23.92 1.35
N GLU A 133 14.82 -22.79 1.58
CA GLU A 133 14.09 -22.46 2.81
C GLU A 133 12.61 -22.93 2.78
N GLY A 134 12.22 -23.77 1.83
CA GLY A 134 10.88 -24.38 1.74
C GLY A 134 9.82 -23.51 1.05
N TYR A 135 10.23 -22.44 0.34
CA TYR A 135 9.30 -21.62 -0.43
C TYR A 135 9.04 -22.22 -1.82
N GLN A 136 7.80 -22.17 -2.26
CA GLN A 136 7.35 -22.61 -3.57
C GLN A 136 6.79 -21.43 -4.37
N ILE A 137 7.13 -21.33 -5.64
CA ILE A 137 6.58 -20.28 -6.52
C ILE A 137 5.13 -20.62 -6.84
N ILE A 138 4.23 -19.64 -6.64
CA ILE A 138 2.85 -19.71 -7.14
C ILE A 138 2.80 -18.99 -8.49
N ARG A 139 2.48 -19.72 -9.56
CA ARG A 139 2.28 -19.16 -10.89
C ARG A 139 0.82 -19.23 -11.30
N SER A 140 0.29 -18.11 -11.77
CA SER A 140 -1.06 -18.06 -12.35
C SER A 140 -1.10 -18.47 -13.83
N GLU A 141 0.05 -18.57 -14.51
CA GLU A 141 0.16 -18.84 -15.94
C GLU A 141 1.29 -19.86 -16.20
N GLU A 142 1.05 -21.14 -15.85
CA GLU A 142 2.05 -22.21 -15.96
C GLU A 142 2.48 -22.50 -17.41
N SER A 143 1.65 -22.15 -18.40
CA SER A 143 1.88 -22.44 -19.81
C SER A 143 2.85 -21.50 -20.53
N LYS A 144 3.28 -20.39 -19.89
CA LYS A 144 4.14 -19.41 -20.54
C LYS A 144 5.61 -19.58 -20.17
N PRO A 145 6.53 -19.39 -21.16
CA PRO A 145 7.98 -19.46 -20.91
C PRO A 145 8.45 -18.50 -19.82
N GLU A 146 9.44 -18.90 -19.03
CA GLU A 146 10.06 -18.11 -17.96
C GLU A 146 10.48 -16.71 -18.43
N ARG A 147 11.12 -16.63 -19.61
CA ARG A 147 11.55 -15.36 -20.21
C ARG A 147 10.40 -14.39 -20.40
N TYR A 148 9.23 -14.88 -20.89
CA TYR A 148 8.04 -14.05 -21.07
C TYR A 148 7.54 -13.55 -19.71
N PHE A 149 7.50 -14.43 -18.71
CA PHE A 149 7.04 -14.08 -17.37
C PHE A 149 7.87 -12.93 -16.80
N ARG A 150 9.20 -13.01 -16.85
CA ARG A 150 10.10 -11.97 -16.33
C ARG A 150 10.00 -10.63 -17.07
N GLN A 151 9.63 -10.64 -18.35
CA GLN A 151 9.43 -9.42 -19.13
C GLN A 151 8.11 -8.71 -18.84
N VAL A 152 7.06 -9.47 -18.48
CA VAL A 152 5.69 -8.95 -18.35
C VAL A 152 5.30 -8.71 -16.88
N LYS A 153 5.82 -9.54 -15.98
CA LYS A 153 5.56 -9.42 -14.54
C LYS A 153 6.66 -8.61 -13.85
N LYS A 154 6.38 -8.18 -12.65
CA LYS A 154 7.31 -7.39 -11.81
C LYS A 154 7.76 -8.14 -10.54
N ASN A 155 7.16 -9.28 -10.25
CA ASN A 155 7.43 -10.07 -9.05
C ASN A 155 7.10 -11.55 -9.25
N TYR A 156 7.70 -12.38 -8.40
CA TYR A 156 7.21 -13.71 -8.08
C TYR A 156 6.48 -13.68 -6.75
N THR A 157 5.36 -14.42 -6.67
CA THR A 157 4.73 -14.76 -5.40
C THR A 157 5.19 -16.14 -4.99
N LEU A 158 5.76 -16.25 -3.80
CA LEU A 158 6.22 -17.50 -3.21
C LEU A 158 5.45 -17.78 -1.92
N VAL A 159 5.22 -19.06 -1.60
CA VAL A 159 4.55 -19.49 -0.38
C VAL A 159 5.40 -20.54 0.34
N ASN A 160 5.59 -20.32 1.63
CA ASN A 160 6.00 -21.39 2.54
C ASN A 160 4.75 -21.90 3.25
N ARG A 161 4.30 -23.12 2.89
CA ARG A 161 3.03 -23.69 3.41
C ARG A 161 3.13 -24.08 4.87
N GLU A 162 4.28 -24.57 5.31
CA GLU A 162 4.50 -24.98 6.71
C GLU A 162 4.43 -23.79 7.66
N LYS A 163 5.07 -22.68 7.27
CA LYS A 163 5.05 -21.42 8.03
C LYS A 163 3.78 -20.59 7.79
N ASN A 164 2.97 -20.91 6.79
CA ASN A 164 1.84 -20.12 6.30
C ASN A 164 2.24 -18.67 5.98
N ILE A 165 3.35 -18.51 5.25
CA ILE A 165 3.93 -17.20 4.88
C ILE A 165 3.95 -17.05 3.36
N VAL A 166 3.52 -15.88 2.90
CA VAL A 166 3.63 -15.44 1.52
C VAL A 166 4.74 -14.40 1.42
N THR A 167 5.58 -14.52 0.40
CA THR A 167 6.64 -13.56 0.09
C THR A 167 6.53 -13.15 -1.38
N GLU A 168 6.57 -11.84 -1.63
CA GLU A 168 6.63 -11.29 -2.98
C GLU A 168 8.06 -10.81 -3.28
N LEU A 169 8.70 -11.48 -4.23
CA LEU A 169 10.04 -11.13 -4.70
C LEU A 169 9.92 -10.22 -5.92
N HIS A 170 10.09 -8.93 -5.71
CA HIS A 170 9.96 -7.88 -6.74
C HIS A 170 11.31 -7.54 -7.36
N TRP A 171 11.37 -7.41 -8.69
CA TRP A 171 12.49 -6.77 -9.40
C TRP A 171 12.09 -5.44 -10.02
N SER A 172 10.81 -5.11 -9.99
CA SER A 172 10.25 -3.80 -10.33
C SER A 172 9.09 -3.50 -9.41
N LEU A 173 8.89 -2.23 -9.05
CA LEU A 173 7.81 -1.77 -8.19
C LEU A 173 6.49 -1.59 -8.97
N PHE A 174 6.59 -1.25 -10.25
CA PHE A 174 5.44 -0.92 -11.09
C PHE A 174 5.37 -1.82 -12.34
N SER A 175 4.21 -2.43 -12.59
CA SER A 175 4.02 -3.27 -13.78
C SER A 175 4.06 -2.47 -15.08
N ASN A 176 3.63 -1.21 -15.05
CA ASN A 176 3.74 -0.29 -16.18
C ASN A 176 4.96 0.61 -15.96
N LYS A 177 6.05 0.34 -16.69
CA LYS A 177 7.29 1.14 -16.60
C LYS A 177 7.11 2.60 -17.01
N ARG A 178 6.09 2.94 -17.83
CA ARG A 178 5.76 4.32 -18.20
C ARG A 178 5.07 5.09 -17.08
N PHE A 179 4.44 4.38 -16.14
CA PHE A 179 3.83 5.02 -14.98
C PHE A 179 4.88 5.75 -14.14
N TYR A 180 6.01 5.10 -13.88
CA TYR A 180 7.13 5.73 -13.19
C TYR A 180 8.47 5.21 -13.72
N PRO A 181 9.00 5.83 -14.81
CA PRO A 181 10.25 5.40 -15.46
C PRO A 181 11.49 5.52 -14.57
N HIS A 182 11.39 6.32 -13.51
CA HIS A 182 12.50 6.63 -12.59
C HIS A 182 12.50 5.74 -11.33
N GLU A 183 11.93 4.53 -11.39
CA GLU A 183 11.77 3.67 -10.19
C GLU A 183 13.10 3.31 -9.51
N GLU A 184 14.22 3.26 -10.25
CA GLU A 184 15.54 2.99 -9.68
C GLU A 184 15.96 4.04 -8.65
N ARG A 185 15.51 5.29 -8.79
CA ARG A 185 15.76 6.35 -7.81
C ARG A 185 15.15 6.06 -6.45
N LEU A 186 14.09 5.26 -6.39
CA LEU A 186 13.46 4.87 -5.12
C LEU A 186 14.34 3.91 -4.30
N LYS A 187 15.34 3.28 -4.94
CA LYS A 187 16.30 2.39 -4.30
C LYS A 187 17.56 3.12 -3.82
N GLU A 188 17.76 4.38 -4.21
CA GLU A 188 18.95 5.15 -3.89
C GLU A 188 19.02 5.49 -2.41
N ASN A 189 20.22 5.43 -1.84
CA ASN A 189 20.51 5.79 -0.44
C ASN A 189 19.51 5.15 0.55
N PRO A 190 19.41 3.82 0.59
CA PRO A 190 18.46 3.16 1.46
C PRO A 190 18.76 3.43 2.93
N ASP A 191 17.69 3.58 3.72
CA ASP A 191 17.75 3.51 5.18
C ASP A 191 17.78 2.07 5.65
N ALA A 192 17.98 1.87 6.94
CA ALA A 192 17.81 0.58 7.57
C ALA A 192 17.07 0.73 8.91
N ILE A 193 16.14 -0.18 9.17
CA ILE A 193 15.43 -0.24 10.44
C ILE A 193 15.90 -1.44 11.26
N ARG A 194 15.94 -1.27 12.59
CA ARG A 194 16.29 -2.36 13.49
C ARG A 194 15.05 -3.16 13.87
N THR A 195 15.12 -4.47 13.73
CA THR A 195 14.11 -5.40 14.24
C THR A 195 14.79 -6.69 14.71
N GLY A 196 14.50 -7.12 15.95
CA GLY A 196 15.03 -8.37 16.53
C GLY A 196 16.55 -8.53 16.47
N GLY A 197 17.30 -7.46 16.58
CA GLY A 197 18.76 -7.47 16.53
C GLY A 197 19.36 -7.38 15.12
N ARG A 198 18.56 -7.37 14.05
CA ARG A 198 19.02 -7.22 12.67
C ARG A 198 18.63 -5.87 12.07
N MET A 199 19.47 -5.39 11.15
CA MET A 199 19.17 -4.24 10.31
C MET A 199 18.49 -4.72 9.03
N ILE A 200 17.30 -4.19 8.74
CA ILE A 200 16.53 -4.48 7.53
C ILE A 200 16.60 -3.26 6.61
N PRO A 201 17.18 -3.38 5.42
CA PRO A 201 17.20 -2.29 4.46
C PRO A 201 15.78 -1.90 4.00
N THR A 202 15.53 -0.59 3.95
CA THR A 202 14.27 -0.03 3.48
C THR A 202 14.54 1.26 2.71
N MET A 203 13.55 1.84 2.08
CA MET A 203 13.72 3.14 1.39
C MET A 203 14.00 4.24 2.42
N ASN A 204 14.79 5.26 2.04
CA ASN A 204 14.83 6.49 2.82
C ASN A 204 13.46 7.18 2.81
N ARG A 205 13.24 8.11 3.74
CA ARG A 205 11.91 8.66 4.01
C ARG A 205 11.29 9.37 2.80
N GLU A 206 12.06 10.17 2.05
CA GLU A 206 11.57 10.86 0.86
C GLU A 206 11.19 9.88 -0.25
N ASN A 207 12.07 8.90 -0.54
CA ASN A 207 11.79 7.87 -1.53
C ASN A 207 10.58 7.02 -1.11
N HIS A 208 10.48 6.72 0.19
CA HIS A 208 9.35 5.97 0.73
C HIS A 208 8.05 6.75 0.60
N PHE A 209 8.04 8.05 0.95
CA PHE A 209 6.87 8.91 0.76
C PHE A 209 6.42 8.96 -0.71
N ILE A 210 7.36 9.15 -1.64
CA ILE A 210 7.06 9.12 -3.09
C ILE A 210 6.49 7.76 -3.49
N TYR A 211 7.08 6.66 -3.03
CA TYR A 211 6.55 5.32 -3.27
C TYR A 211 5.12 5.15 -2.74
N LEU A 212 4.83 5.63 -1.53
CA LEU A 212 3.48 5.53 -0.93
C LEU A 212 2.43 6.24 -1.76
N ILE A 213 2.68 7.47 -2.23
CA ILE A 213 1.72 8.20 -3.07
C ILE A 213 1.53 7.54 -4.43
N LEU A 214 2.59 7.04 -5.05
CA LEU A 214 2.52 6.33 -6.33
C LEU A 214 1.77 5.01 -6.20
N HIS A 215 2.12 4.20 -5.21
CA HIS A 215 1.49 2.91 -4.95
C HIS A 215 0.01 3.05 -4.60
N GLY A 216 -0.32 3.98 -3.70
CA GLY A 216 -1.69 4.27 -3.30
C GLY A 216 -2.55 4.74 -4.48
N SER A 217 -2.02 5.61 -5.35
CA SER A 217 -2.74 6.10 -6.53
C SER A 217 -3.01 4.99 -7.55
N LEU A 218 -2.08 4.07 -7.79
CA LEU A 218 -2.31 2.91 -8.66
C LEU A 218 -3.42 1.98 -8.14
N HIS A 219 -3.63 1.97 -6.85
CA HIS A 219 -4.71 1.24 -6.18
C HIS A 219 -5.94 2.10 -5.89
N GLU A 220 -6.02 3.34 -6.43
CA GLU A 220 -7.15 4.25 -6.23
C GLU A 220 -7.46 4.46 -4.73
N TYR A 221 -6.50 4.21 -3.85
CA TYR A 221 -6.65 4.28 -2.39
C TYR A 221 -7.89 3.54 -1.86
N PHE A 222 -8.31 2.45 -2.50
CA PHE A 222 -9.53 1.73 -2.09
C PHE A 222 -9.49 1.19 -0.64
N ARG A 223 -8.34 1.27 0.02
CA ARG A 223 -8.18 1.00 1.45
C ARG A 223 -7.63 2.23 2.16
N LEU A 224 -8.32 2.66 3.20
CA LEU A 224 -7.96 3.84 3.98
C LEU A 224 -6.56 3.77 4.60
N PHE A 225 -6.06 2.59 4.93
CA PHE A 225 -4.74 2.49 5.56
C PHE A 225 -3.60 3.07 4.68
N TRP A 226 -3.71 3.10 3.36
CA TRP A 226 -2.72 3.76 2.50
C TRP A 226 -2.72 5.28 2.65
N LEU A 227 -3.89 5.89 2.85
CA LEU A 227 -3.98 7.33 3.13
C LEU A 227 -3.54 7.64 4.55
N ARG A 228 -3.78 6.72 5.49
CA ARG A 228 -3.23 6.84 6.84
C ARG A 228 -1.70 6.78 6.82
N ASP A 229 -1.09 5.90 6.03
CA ASP A 229 0.37 5.88 5.85
C ASP A 229 0.89 7.25 5.37
N ILE A 230 0.18 7.93 4.45
CA ILE A 230 0.53 9.29 4.00
C ILE A 230 0.38 10.30 5.14
N HIS A 231 -0.72 10.27 5.88
CA HIS A 231 -0.94 11.15 7.04
C HIS A 231 0.20 11.03 8.05
N GLU A 232 0.53 9.82 8.45
CA GLU A 232 1.58 9.55 9.42
C GLU A 232 2.97 9.97 8.89
N ALA A 233 3.24 9.77 7.60
CA ALA A 233 4.51 10.21 7.00
C ALA A 233 4.64 11.74 7.01
N VAL A 234 3.58 12.48 6.64
CA VAL A 234 3.57 13.95 6.67
C VAL A 234 3.71 14.50 8.08
N THR A 235 3.15 13.82 9.08
CA THR A 235 3.13 14.31 10.46
C THR A 235 4.35 13.90 11.28
N ARG A 236 5.03 12.79 10.93
CA ARG A 236 6.10 12.21 11.74
C ARG A 236 7.48 12.33 11.12
N TRP A 237 7.56 12.39 9.80
CA TRP A 237 8.84 12.46 9.12
C TRP A 237 9.23 13.92 8.83
N ASP A 238 10.49 14.21 9.05
CA ASP A 238 11.09 15.46 8.55
C ASP A 238 11.42 15.25 7.06
N LEU A 239 10.53 15.75 6.20
CA LEU A 239 10.59 15.60 4.74
C LEU A 239 10.99 16.93 4.08
N ASP A 240 11.94 16.85 3.17
CA ASP A 240 12.31 17.98 2.31
C ASP A 240 11.24 18.20 1.23
N TRP A 241 10.27 19.06 1.53
CA TRP A 241 9.12 19.34 0.67
C TRP A 241 9.49 20.03 -0.63
N ASP A 242 10.50 20.89 -0.64
CA ASP A 242 10.97 21.56 -1.86
C ASP A 242 11.58 20.52 -2.83
N LYS A 243 12.37 19.60 -2.31
CA LYS A 243 12.93 18.49 -3.06
C LYS A 243 11.84 17.55 -3.59
N ILE A 244 10.86 17.17 -2.75
CA ILE A 244 9.75 16.31 -3.14
C ILE A 244 8.91 16.97 -4.24
N GLN A 245 8.55 18.25 -4.09
CA GLN A 245 7.76 18.97 -5.09
C GLN A 245 8.51 19.16 -6.41
N SER A 246 9.79 19.55 -6.34
CA SER A 246 10.65 19.70 -7.52
C SER A 246 10.78 18.38 -8.28
N ARG A 247 10.95 17.27 -7.55
CA ARG A 247 11.00 15.93 -8.14
C ARG A 247 9.68 15.54 -8.76
N ALA A 248 8.55 15.75 -8.07
CA ALA A 248 7.23 15.45 -8.59
C ALA A 248 6.90 16.20 -9.89
N LEU A 249 7.36 17.47 -9.99
CA LEU A 249 7.22 18.26 -11.21
C LEU A 249 8.05 17.68 -12.37
N LYS A 250 9.32 17.35 -12.13
CA LYS A 250 10.23 16.81 -13.15
C LYS A 250 9.83 15.40 -13.63
N GLU A 251 9.18 14.62 -12.79
CA GLU A 251 8.83 13.23 -13.04
C GLU A 251 7.35 13.05 -13.45
N ASP A 252 6.63 14.16 -13.73
CA ASP A 252 5.20 14.16 -14.11
C ASP A 252 4.32 13.41 -13.08
N THR A 253 4.55 13.67 -11.80
CA THR A 253 3.79 13.09 -10.68
C THR A 253 3.18 14.13 -9.75
N LEU A 254 3.23 15.43 -10.11
CA LEU A 254 2.73 16.53 -9.28
C LEU A 254 1.23 16.39 -8.97
N HIS A 255 0.42 15.97 -9.94
CA HIS A 255 -1.02 15.75 -9.72
C HIS A 255 -1.30 14.59 -8.77
N ILE A 256 -0.45 13.56 -8.79
CA ILE A 256 -0.51 12.43 -7.84
C ILE A 256 -0.18 12.96 -6.44
N LEU A 257 0.90 13.73 -6.28
CA LEU A 257 1.30 14.34 -5.02
C LEU A 257 0.17 15.21 -4.45
N HIS A 258 -0.33 16.17 -5.25
CA HIS A 258 -1.38 17.09 -4.82
C HIS A 258 -2.70 16.38 -4.48
N SER A 259 -3.14 15.42 -5.28
CA SER A 259 -4.38 14.68 -5.00
C SER A 259 -4.26 13.81 -3.74
N SER A 260 -3.12 13.16 -3.53
CA SER A 260 -2.86 12.34 -2.35
C SER A 260 -2.85 13.16 -1.06
N LEU A 261 -2.17 14.31 -1.07
CA LEU A 261 -2.14 15.24 0.06
C LEU A 261 -3.52 15.89 0.30
N LEU A 262 -4.25 16.22 -0.76
CA LEU A 262 -5.60 16.77 -0.66
C LEU A 262 -6.55 15.81 0.05
N ILE A 263 -6.57 14.54 -0.37
CA ILE A 263 -7.46 13.53 0.23
C ILE A 263 -7.04 13.21 1.66
N SER A 264 -5.73 13.10 1.91
CA SER A 264 -5.22 12.89 3.26
C SER A 264 -5.60 14.06 4.19
N SER A 265 -5.54 15.30 3.69
CA SER A 265 -5.98 16.48 4.44
C SER A 265 -7.49 16.47 4.71
N GLU A 266 -8.32 16.07 3.75
CA GLU A 266 -9.77 16.01 3.92
C GLU A 266 -10.20 14.92 4.92
N LEU A 267 -9.59 13.74 4.86
CA LEU A 267 -10.00 12.58 5.66
C LEU A 267 -9.31 12.52 7.04
N PHE A 268 -8.02 12.84 7.11
CA PHE A 268 -7.20 12.68 8.31
C PHE A 268 -6.74 14.01 8.92
N LYS A 269 -7.18 15.16 8.36
CA LYS A 269 -6.72 16.48 8.79
C LYS A 269 -5.21 16.66 8.65
N THR A 270 -4.61 15.97 7.70
CA THR A 270 -3.18 16.08 7.39
C THR A 270 -2.80 17.54 7.08
N PRO A 271 -1.71 18.06 7.62
CA PRO A 271 -1.20 19.38 7.23
C PRO A 271 -0.95 19.44 5.72
N LYS A 272 -1.09 20.63 5.14
CA LYS A 272 -0.77 20.89 3.73
C LYS A 272 0.65 21.47 3.65
N PRO A 273 1.68 20.65 3.45
CA PRO A 273 3.08 21.08 3.60
C PRO A 273 3.60 21.91 2.45
N ILE A 274 2.92 21.88 1.31
CA ILE A 274 3.30 22.64 0.10
C ILE A 274 2.13 23.50 -0.40
N PRO A 275 2.42 24.63 -1.07
CA PRO A 275 1.38 25.47 -1.66
C PRO A 275 0.70 24.78 -2.85
N GLY A 276 -0.50 25.21 -3.17
CA GLY A 276 -1.21 24.76 -4.36
C GLY A 276 -2.06 23.49 -4.20
N ILE A 277 -1.97 22.78 -3.07
CA ILE A 277 -2.81 21.61 -2.80
C ILE A 277 -4.29 21.99 -2.88
N GLY A 278 -5.02 21.32 -3.79
CA GLY A 278 -6.44 21.55 -4.04
C GLY A 278 -6.76 22.77 -4.91
N LYS A 279 -5.78 23.48 -5.47
CA LYS A 279 -6.01 24.59 -6.38
C LYS A 279 -6.24 24.12 -7.83
N ASP A 280 -5.49 23.12 -8.31
CA ASP A 280 -5.64 22.63 -9.67
C ASP A 280 -6.85 21.69 -9.83
N GLU A 281 -7.55 21.84 -10.95
CA GLU A 281 -8.78 21.10 -11.24
C GLU A 281 -8.54 19.60 -11.39
N ARG A 282 -7.40 19.21 -11.96
CA ARG A 282 -7.07 17.82 -12.22
C ARG A 282 -6.86 17.04 -10.91
N SER A 283 -6.08 17.59 -9.98
CA SER A 283 -5.88 16.97 -8.65
C SER A 283 -7.21 16.88 -7.88
N ARG A 284 -8.10 17.87 -8.02
CA ARG A 284 -9.46 17.79 -7.43
C ARG A 284 -10.30 16.68 -8.07
N LYS A 285 -10.24 16.50 -9.39
CA LYS A 285 -10.96 15.40 -10.09
C LYS A 285 -10.44 14.02 -9.67
N LEU A 286 -9.11 13.87 -9.55
CA LEU A 286 -8.49 12.66 -9.04
C LEU A 286 -8.95 12.36 -7.59
N ALA A 287 -8.89 13.37 -6.72
CA ALA A 287 -9.35 13.28 -5.34
C ALA A 287 -10.83 12.89 -5.25
N ALA A 288 -11.70 13.51 -6.04
CA ALA A 288 -13.13 13.20 -6.10
C ALA A 288 -13.39 11.75 -6.55
N HIS A 289 -12.58 11.24 -7.48
CA HIS A 289 -12.67 9.84 -7.89
C HIS A 289 -12.31 8.90 -6.73
N ILE A 290 -11.21 9.16 -6.03
CA ILE A 290 -10.74 8.34 -4.93
C ILE A 290 -11.77 8.31 -3.77
N ILE A 291 -12.37 9.46 -3.41
CA ILE A 291 -13.43 9.50 -2.40
C ILE A 291 -14.63 8.63 -2.80
N ARG A 292 -15.03 8.65 -4.07
CA ARG A 292 -16.10 7.75 -4.57
C ARG A 292 -15.70 6.28 -4.47
N VAL A 293 -14.43 5.95 -4.73
CA VAL A 293 -13.90 4.58 -4.57
C VAL A 293 -13.95 4.16 -3.10
N ILE A 294 -13.47 4.99 -2.19
CA ILE A 294 -13.48 4.72 -0.75
C ILE A 294 -14.90 4.50 -0.25
N ASN A 295 -15.84 5.41 -0.56
CA ASN A 295 -17.24 5.32 -0.14
C ASN A 295 -17.95 4.04 -0.62
N ARG A 296 -17.50 3.43 -1.71
CA ARG A 296 -18.13 2.26 -2.35
C ARG A 296 -17.30 0.99 -2.28
N SER A 297 -16.05 1.05 -1.84
CA SER A 297 -15.12 -0.06 -1.88
C SER A 297 -15.55 -1.24 -1.00
N SER A 298 -16.34 -1.01 0.03
CA SER A 298 -16.92 -2.03 0.91
C SER A 298 -18.17 -2.73 0.31
N LEU A 299 -18.72 -2.21 -0.82
CA LEU A 299 -19.91 -2.77 -1.47
C LEU A 299 -19.54 -3.86 -2.50
N PRO A 300 -20.25 -5.00 -2.54
CA PRO A 300 -20.01 -6.05 -3.52
C PRO A 300 -20.26 -5.56 -4.96
N GLY A 301 -19.38 -5.96 -5.90
CA GLY A 301 -19.58 -5.78 -7.34
C GLY A 301 -19.35 -4.35 -7.88
N TRP A 302 -18.90 -3.42 -7.03
CA TRP A 302 -18.69 -2.05 -7.50
C TRP A 302 -17.37 -1.90 -8.26
N GLN A 303 -17.45 -1.76 -9.58
CA GLN A 303 -16.37 -1.28 -10.44
C GLN A 303 -16.95 -0.49 -11.62
N ASN A 304 -16.90 0.83 -11.57
CA ASN A 304 -17.22 1.66 -12.74
C ASN A 304 -15.97 1.78 -13.62
N ARG A 305 -15.95 0.95 -14.68
CA ARG A 305 -14.78 0.77 -15.57
C ARG A 305 -14.38 2.03 -16.32
N LEU A 306 -15.34 2.80 -16.81
CA LEU A 306 -15.06 4.05 -17.55
C LEU A 306 -14.48 5.13 -16.63
N SER A 307 -15.01 5.24 -15.41
CA SER A 307 -14.47 6.17 -14.41
C SER A 307 -13.01 5.85 -14.04
N ARG A 308 -12.65 4.55 -14.01
CA ARG A 308 -11.26 4.12 -13.77
C ARG A 308 -10.30 4.49 -14.89
N ILE A 309 -10.73 4.32 -16.17
CA ILE A 309 -9.90 4.74 -17.30
C ILE A 309 -9.61 6.23 -17.21
N GLY A 310 -10.64 7.06 -17.01
CA GLY A 310 -10.48 8.50 -16.84
C GLY A 310 -9.55 8.87 -15.68
N TYR A 311 -9.63 8.14 -14.56
CA TYR A 311 -8.74 8.32 -13.43
C TYR A 311 -7.28 8.01 -13.81
N PHE A 312 -6.99 6.83 -14.37
CA PHE A 312 -5.63 6.45 -14.72
C PHE A 312 -5.02 7.38 -15.78
N MET A 313 -5.79 7.75 -16.80
CA MET A 313 -5.35 8.76 -17.80
C MET A 313 -5.07 10.13 -17.14
N GLY A 314 -5.76 10.43 -16.05
CA GLY A 314 -5.58 11.65 -15.27
C GLY A 314 -4.32 11.65 -14.39
N LEU A 315 -3.66 10.54 -14.15
CA LEU A 315 -2.49 10.48 -13.28
C LEU A 315 -1.26 11.16 -13.90
N LYS A 316 -1.10 11.11 -15.22
CA LYS A 316 0.07 11.62 -15.94
C LYS A 316 -0.30 12.37 -17.22
N ASP A 317 0.62 13.22 -17.69
CA ASP A 317 0.48 13.92 -18.98
C ASP A 317 1.06 13.14 -20.15
N ASP A 318 1.91 12.15 -19.89
CA ASP A 318 2.56 11.31 -20.91
C ASP A 318 1.54 10.64 -21.84
N LEU A 319 1.56 10.99 -23.13
CA LEU A 319 0.64 10.47 -24.14
C LEU A 319 0.78 8.96 -24.38
N PRO A 320 2.00 8.39 -24.47
CA PRO A 320 2.19 6.96 -24.54
C PRO A 320 1.61 6.21 -23.32
N TYR A 321 1.75 6.75 -22.11
CA TYR A 321 1.12 6.19 -20.92
C TYR A 321 -0.42 6.17 -21.04
N LYS A 322 -1.02 7.29 -21.48
CA LYS A 322 -2.48 7.37 -21.70
C LYS A 322 -2.97 6.36 -22.74
N ALA A 323 -2.23 6.18 -23.82
CA ALA A 323 -2.54 5.15 -24.83
C ALA A 323 -2.48 3.72 -24.25
N GLU A 324 -1.51 3.42 -23.38
CA GLU A 324 -1.45 2.13 -22.71
C GLU A 324 -2.61 1.91 -21.72
N CYS A 325 -3.07 2.95 -21.04
CA CYS A 325 -4.26 2.85 -20.18
C CYS A 325 -5.49 2.42 -20.97
N ILE A 326 -5.69 2.95 -22.19
CA ILE A 326 -6.80 2.59 -23.07
C ILE A 326 -6.62 1.16 -23.61
N THR A 327 -5.45 0.85 -24.18
CA THR A 327 -5.17 -0.47 -24.78
C THR A 327 -5.16 -1.60 -23.75
N GLY A 328 -4.68 -1.36 -22.54
CA GLY A 328 -4.69 -2.32 -21.45
C GLY A 328 -6.12 -2.70 -21.02
N VAL A 329 -7.06 -1.78 -21.14
CA VAL A 329 -8.48 -2.06 -20.93
C VAL A 329 -9.04 -2.85 -22.11
N VAL A 330 -8.80 -2.42 -23.35
CA VAL A 330 -9.24 -3.11 -24.56
C VAL A 330 -8.75 -4.57 -24.58
N LYS A 331 -7.46 -4.83 -24.29
CA LYS A 331 -6.92 -6.20 -24.24
C LYS A 331 -7.62 -7.08 -23.21
N ARG A 332 -7.96 -6.56 -22.03
CA ARG A 332 -8.68 -7.34 -20.99
C ARG A 332 -10.13 -7.64 -21.34
N TYR A 333 -10.72 -6.88 -22.29
CA TYR A 333 -12.13 -7.00 -22.68
C TYR A 333 -12.37 -7.82 -23.93
N PHE A 334 -11.45 -7.78 -24.91
CA PHE A 334 -11.64 -8.40 -26.21
C PHE A 334 -10.82 -9.69 -26.40
N MET A 335 -10.00 -10.07 -25.42
CA MET A 335 -9.18 -11.29 -25.45
C MET A 335 -9.56 -12.30 -24.32
N ARG A 336 -10.78 -12.21 -23.81
CA ARG A 336 -11.38 -13.27 -22.98
C ARG A 336 -12.30 -14.14 -23.77
#